data_a2bdc428205a59341c3985574720c09a
#
_entry.id   a2bdc428205a59341c3985574720c09a
#
_cell.length_a   1.000
_cell.length_b   1.000
_cell.length_c   1.000
_cell.angle_alpha   90.00
_cell.angle_beta   90.00
_cell.angle_gamma   90.00
#
_symmetry.space_group_name_H-M   'P 1'
#
loop_
_entity.id
_entity.type
_entity.pdbx_description
1 polymer ?
#
loop_
_entity_poly.entity_id
_entity_poly.type
_entity_poly.pdbx_seq_one_letter_code
_entity_poly.pdbx_strand_id
1 'polypeptide(L)'
;MWHNMICRKNAESIHELTFFIRPKEWTMEEKSKDKGYILRKLFFACLYLSTFTFGGGYVIVTLLKEKFVDHYHWIDEEEMLDLVAIAQSSPGAIAVNGAIVVGYKLAGIPGVLVSTLGAIIPPMVILSLISVFYNAFCSNYYIAALLKGMTAGVGAVIMSVVYDMGKNVVKSKDWINILIMAVSFCCSCFLNINIIFIILATIVFGIVRTVIKERKEK
;
A
#
# COMPACT_ATOMS: atom_id res chain seq x y z
N MET A 1 23.14 29.37 -11.43
CA MET A 1 21.98 29.86 -10.66
C MET A 1 20.88 28.78 -10.55
N TRP A 2 20.54 28.07 -11.61
CA TRP A 2 19.49 27.04 -11.69
C TRP A 2 19.80 25.77 -10.89
N HIS A 3 21.05 25.32 -10.84
CA HIS A 3 21.42 24.09 -10.11
C HIS A 3 21.16 24.20 -8.59
N ASN A 4 21.40 25.40 -8.03
CA ASN A 4 21.13 25.67 -6.60
C ASN A 4 19.63 25.75 -6.28
N MET A 5 18.80 26.15 -7.24
CA MET A 5 17.34 26.26 -7.03
C MET A 5 16.66 24.89 -7.06
N ILE A 6 17.10 23.97 -7.92
CA ILE A 6 16.60 22.59 -7.98
C ILE A 6 17.06 21.80 -6.75
N CYS A 7 18.33 21.95 -6.33
CA CYS A 7 18.84 21.34 -5.11
C CYS A 7 18.10 21.85 -3.86
N ARG A 8 17.77 23.13 -3.82
CA ARG A 8 17.06 23.74 -2.69
C ARG A 8 15.61 23.25 -2.63
N LYS A 9 14.92 23.16 -3.78
CA LYS A 9 13.53 22.67 -3.86
C LYS A 9 13.43 21.17 -3.53
N ASN A 10 14.40 20.37 -3.97
CA ASN A 10 14.49 18.96 -3.58
C ASN A 10 14.85 18.78 -2.09
N ALA A 11 15.73 19.63 -1.56
CA ALA A 11 16.06 19.62 -0.13
C ALA A 11 14.87 20.05 0.74
N GLU A 12 14.10 21.04 0.32
CA GLU A 12 12.86 21.47 0.99
C GLU A 12 11.81 20.35 0.95
N SER A 13 11.60 19.69 -0.21
CA SER A 13 10.66 18.56 -0.32
C SER A 13 11.09 17.35 0.51
N ILE A 14 12.40 17.04 0.57
CA ILE A 14 12.93 15.97 1.42
C ILE A 14 12.81 16.36 2.90
N HIS A 15 13.02 17.62 3.23
CA HIS A 15 12.87 18.12 4.59
C HIS A 15 11.40 18.12 5.04
N GLU A 16 10.47 18.48 4.17
CA GLU A 16 9.03 18.36 4.44
C GLU A 16 8.62 16.90 4.61
N LEU A 17 9.05 15.99 3.72
CA LEU A 17 8.81 14.56 3.86
C LEU A 17 9.39 13.99 5.17
N THR A 18 10.61 14.38 5.55
CA THR A 18 11.22 13.94 6.81
C THR A 18 10.55 14.56 8.03
N PHE A 19 10.08 15.79 7.95
CA PHE A 19 9.28 16.43 9.00
C PHE A 19 7.94 15.71 9.16
N PHE A 20 7.31 15.36 8.07
CA PHE A 20 6.00 14.71 8.02
C PHE A 20 6.04 13.27 8.57
N ILE A 21 7.10 12.52 8.27
CA ILE A 21 7.28 11.13 8.73
C ILE A 21 7.94 11.08 10.12
N ARG A 22 8.30 12.22 10.72
CA ARG A 22 8.93 12.24 12.04
C ARG A 22 8.03 11.55 13.07
N PRO A 23 8.55 10.59 13.85
CA PRO A 23 7.76 9.97 14.92
C PRO A 23 7.24 11.04 15.88
N LYS A 24 6.01 10.85 16.35
CA LYS A 24 5.39 11.76 17.33
C LYS A 24 6.34 11.97 18.52
N GLU A 25 6.73 13.23 18.77
CA GLU A 25 7.55 13.58 19.91
C GLU A 25 6.68 13.56 21.17
N TRP A 26 6.73 12.47 21.90
CA TRP A 26 6.12 12.33 23.22
C TRP A 26 6.98 13.07 24.25
N THR A 27 6.36 13.73 25.22
CA THR A 27 7.09 14.31 26.34
C THR A 27 7.85 13.23 27.10
N MET A 28 8.98 13.58 27.73
CA MET A 28 9.89 12.60 28.35
C MET A 28 9.21 11.73 29.42
N GLU A 29 8.13 12.23 30.05
CA GLU A 29 7.34 11.54 31.07
C GLU A 29 6.32 10.54 30.47
N GLU A 30 5.72 10.86 29.33
CA GLU A 30 4.88 9.95 28.56
C GLU A 30 5.71 8.84 27.87
N LYS A 31 6.96 9.15 27.52
CA LYS A 31 7.86 8.28 26.75
C LYS A 31 8.24 6.98 27.47
N SER A 32 8.18 6.94 28.78
CA SER A 32 8.65 5.78 29.58
C SER A 32 7.56 4.78 29.98
N LYS A 33 6.35 5.26 30.30
CA LYS A 33 5.23 4.40 30.74
C LYS A 33 4.36 3.86 29.61
N ASP A 34 4.28 4.56 28.47
CA ASP A 34 3.27 4.26 27.45
C ASP A 34 3.80 3.55 26.18
N LYS A 35 5.11 3.49 25.95
CA LYS A 35 5.64 2.80 24.74
C LYS A 35 5.21 1.35 24.64
N GLY A 36 5.26 0.61 25.73
CA GLY A 36 4.83 -0.80 25.79
C GLY A 36 3.33 -0.94 25.53
N TYR A 37 2.54 -0.02 26.04
CA TYR A 37 1.09 0.02 25.83
C TYR A 37 0.75 0.31 24.37
N ILE A 38 1.40 1.33 23.77
CA ILE A 38 1.22 1.69 22.37
C ILE A 38 1.62 0.53 21.45
N LEU A 39 2.78 -0.09 21.68
CA LEU A 39 3.25 -1.24 20.89
C LEU A 39 2.29 -2.41 20.96
N ARG A 40 1.77 -2.75 22.14
CA ARG A 40 0.78 -3.82 22.30
C ARG A 40 -0.52 -3.51 21.56
N LYS A 41 -1.04 -2.30 21.73
CA LYS A 41 -2.26 -1.84 21.04
C LYS A 41 -2.07 -1.82 19.52
N LEU A 42 -0.93 -1.33 19.07
CA LEU A 42 -0.54 -1.31 17.65
C LEU A 42 -0.48 -2.74 17.07
N PHE A 43 0.14 -3.66 17.79
CA PHE A 43 0.20 -5.08 17.39
C PHE A 43 -1.19 -5.67 17.19
N PHE A 44 -2.05 -5.57 18.20
CA PHE A 44 -3.41 -6.12 18.13
C PHE A 44 -4.28 -5.39 17.11
N ALA A 45 -4.11 -4.10 16.93
CA ALA A 45 -4.80 -3.35 15.89
C ALA A 45 -4.40 -3.84 14.50
N CYS A 46 -3.10 -3.96 14.20
CA CYS A 46 -2.62 -4.46 12.91
C CYS A 46 -3.01 -5.92 12.68
N LEU A 47 -2.99 -6.76 13.71
CA LEU A 47 -3.44 -8.14 13.65
C LEU A 47 -4.95 -8.22 13.31
N TYR A 48 -5.77 -7.41 13.99
CA TYR A 48 -7.20 -7.33 13.70
C TYR A 48 -7.47 -6.85 12.28
N LEU A 49 -6.81 -5.74 11.88
CA LEU A 49 -6.95 -5.17 10.54
C LEU A 49 -6.58 -6.20 9.46
N SER A 50 -5.46 -6.91 9.63
CA SER A 50 -5.01 -7.93 8.67
C SER A 50 -5.94 -9.14 8.60
N THR A 51 -6.56 -9.52 9.72
CA THR A 51 -7.49 -10.66 9.77
C THR A 51 -8.82 -10.36 9.10
N PHE A 52 -9.34 -9.13 9.28
CA PHE A 52 -10.69 -8.76 8.84
C PHE A 52 -10.73 -7.89 7.57
N THR A 53 -9.57 -7.62 6.96
CA THR A 53 -9.55 -6.87 5.70
C THR A 53 -9.84 -7.78 4.52
N PHE A 54 -11.07 -7.72 4.02
CA PHE A 54 -11.48 -8.36 2.78
C PHE A 54 -11.85 -7.27 1.76
N GLY A 55 -11.40 -7.41 0.51
CA GLY A 55 -11.89 -6.55 -0.57
C GLY A 55 -10.94 -5.48 -1.10
N GLY A 56 -9.67 -5.44 -0.68
CA GLY A 56 -8.63 -4.61 -1.31
C GLY A 56 -8.23 -3.34 -0.57
N GLY A 57 -7.38 -2.53 -1.22
CA GLY A 57 -6.65 -1.43 -0.60
C GLY A 57 -7.49 -0.33 0.03
N TYR A 58 -8.67 -0.03 -0.51
CA TYR A 58 -9.53 1.03 0.05
C TYR A 58 -10.16 0.65 1.38
N VAL A 59 -10.50 -0.63 1.57
CA VAL A 59 -11.08 -1.11 2.84
C VAL A 59 -10.09 -0.96 3.98
N ILE A 60 -8.82 -1.28 3.75
CA ILE A 60 -7.78 -1.13 4.78
C ILE A 60 -7.57 0.33 5.18
N VAL A 61 -7.67 1.26 4.22
CA VAL A 61 -7.57 2.71 4.48
C VAL A 61 -8.68 3.16 5.44
N THR A 62 -9.91 2.75 5.16
CA THR A 62 -11.07 3.07 6.01
C THR A 62 -10.89 2.49 7.41
N LEU A 63 -10.46 1.24 7.51
CA LEU A 63 -10.22 0.57 8.79
C LEU A 63 -9.05 1.16 9.58
N LEU A 64 -7.97 1.61 8.90
CA LEU A 64 -6.87 2.33 9.53
C LEU A 64 -7.34 3.66 10.11
N LYS A 65 -8.15 4.43 9.34
CA LYS A 65 -8.75 5.67 9.80
C LYS A 65 -9.64 5.41 11.02
N GLU A 66 -10.60 4.52 10.90
CA GLU A 66 -11.51 4.17 12.00
C GLU A 66 -10.75 3.79 13.29
N LYS A 67 -9.65 3.03 13.16
CA LYS A 67 -8.91 2.53 14.32
C LYS A 67 -8.00 3.59 14.93
N PHE A 68 -7.21 4.31 14.12
CA PHE A 68 -6.16 5.20 14.61
C PHE A 68 -6.59 6.67 14.72
N VAL A 69 -7.57 7.10 13.94
CA VAL A 69 -8.14 8.45 14.03
C VAL A 69 -9.36 8.45 14.95
N ASP A 70 -10.40 7.69 14.60
CA ASP A 70 -11.70 7.79 15.26
C ASP A 70 -11.73 7.12 16.64
N HIS A 71 -11.06 5.95 16.79
CA HIS A 71 -11.11 5.18 18.05
C HIS A 71 -9.97 5.48 19.00
N TYR A 72 -8.73 5.55 18.53
CA TYR A 72 -7.57 5.82 19.40
C TYR A 72 -7.21 7.30 19.49
N HIS A 73 -7.62 8.14 18.54
CA HIS A 73 -7.24 9.55 18.43
C HIS A 73 -5.72 9.77 18.49
N TRP A 74 -4.96 8.84 17.90
CA TRP A 74 -3.50 8.89 17.90
C TRP A 74 -2.94 9.66 16.72
N ILE A 75 -3.71 9.76 15.64
CA ILE A 75 -3.33 10.40 14.37
C ILE A 75 -4.50 11.27 13.93
N ASP A 76 -4.21 12.45 13.42
CA ASP A 76 -5.22 13.35 12.86
C ASP A 76 -5.67 12.88 11.48
N GLU A 77 -6.85 13.32 11.03
CA GLU A 77 -7.45 12.88 9.77
C GLU A 77 -6.59 13.26 8.56
N GLU A 78 -6.09 14.50 8.51
CA GLU A 78 -5.22 14.97 7.43
C GLU A 78 -3.91 14.18 7.38
N GLU A 79 -3.29 13.96 8.53
CA GLU A 79 -2.08 13.17 8.66
C GLU A 79 -2.30 11.72 8.22
N MET A 80 -3.44 11.11 8.57
CA MET A 80 -3.77 9.76 8.14
C MET A 80 -3.90 9.65 6.62
N LEU A 81 -4.50 10.64 5.95
CA LEU A 81 -4.62 10.66 4.49
C LEU A 81 -3.25 10.69 3.82
N ASP A 82 -2.31 11.44 4.35
CA ASP A 82 -0.94 11.51 3.82
C ASP A 82 -0.17 10.21 4.06
N LEU A 83 -0.29 9.61 5.25
CA LEU A 83 0.30 8.30 5.55
C LEU A 83 -0.23 7.21 4.61
N VAL A 84 -1.52 7.27 4.29
CA VAL A 84 -2.15 6.37 3.32
C VAL A 84 -1.62 6.62 1.91
N ALA A 85 -1.46 7.87 1.49
CA ALA A 85 -0.89 8.20 0.19
C ALA A 85 0.54 7.65 0.04
N ILE A 86 1.37 7.75 1.09
CA ILE A 86 2.70 7.15 1.14
C ILE A 86 2.62 5.62 1.04
N ALA A 87 1.72 4.99 1.80
CA ALA A 87 1.54 3.54 1.78
C ALA A 87 1.10 3.02 0.40
N GLN A 88 0.25 3.77 -0.28
CA GLN A 88 -0.22 3.44 -1.64
C GLN A 88 0.83 3.67 -2.73
N SER A 89 1.73 4.63 -2.54
CA SER A 89 2.83 4.90 -3.48
C SER A 89 3.94 3.85 -3.42
N SER A 90 4.01 3.09 -2.32
CA SER A 90 5.01 2.05 -2.12
C SER A 90 4.58 0.74 -2.77
N PRO A 91 5.48 0.04 -3.50
CA PRO A 91 5.15 -1.27 -4.08
C PRO A 91 4.93 -2.31 -2.98
N GLY A 92 3.84 -3.06 -3.07
CA GLY A 92 3.51 -4.12 -2.11
C GLY A 92 2.07 -4.11 -1.62
N ALA A 93 1.80 -4.92 -0.58
CA ALA A 93 0.48 -4.98 0.03
C ALA A 93 0.19 -3.70 0.82
N ILE A 94 -0.85 -2.96 0.44
CA ILE A 94 -1.23 -1.68 1.08
C ILE A 94 -1.45 -1.86 2.59
N ALA A 95 -1.98 -3.02 3.02
CA ALA A 95 -2.16 -3.35 4.43
C ALA A 95 -0.83 -3.34 5.21
N VAL A 96 0.20 -3.96 4.64
CA VAL A 96 1.54 -4.03 5.26
C VAL A 96 2.21 -2.67 5.20
N ASN A 97 2.17 -2.00 4.03
CA ASN A 97 2.75 -0.67 3.86
C ASN A 97 2.09 0.35 4.82
N GLY A 98 0.75 0.31 4.96
CA GLY A 98 0.02 1.15 5.91
C GLY A 98 0.41 0.87 7.36
N ALA A 99 0.52 -0.41 7.74
CA ALA A 99 0.98 -0.80 9.07
C ALA A 99 2.42 -0.31 9.35
N ILE A 100 3.33 -0.37 8.36
CA ILE A 100 4.69 0.13 8.46
C ILE A 100 4.70 1.64 8.73
N VAL A 101 3.99 2.41 7.90
CA VAL A 101 4.01 3.88 7.96
C VAL A 101 3.37 4.37 9.25
N VAL A 102 2.21 3.82 9.63
CA VAL A 102 1.54 4.12 10.91
C VAL A 102 2.40 3.69 12.09
N GLY A 103 3.01 2.49 12.04
CA GLY A 103 3.90 2.00 13.07
C GLY A 103 5.11 2.90 13.29
N TYR A 104 5.72 3.38 12.20
CA TYR A 104 6.83 4.33 12.25
C TYR A 104 6.42 5.66 12.87
N LYS A 105 5.27 6.19 12.48
CA LYS A 105 4.75 7.45 13.02
C LYS A 105 4.50 7.38 14.53
N LEU A 106 3.93 6.28 15.01
CA LEU A 106 3.53 6.14 16.42
C LEU A 106 4.70 5.78 17.34
N ALA A 107 5.62 4.93 16.93
CA ALA A 107 6.66 4.42 17.81
C ALA A 107 8.06 4.27 17.15
N GLY A 108 8.26 4.84 15.96
CA GLY A 108 9.51 4.73 15.22
C GLY A 108 9.83 3.29 14.78
N ILE A 109 11.11 2.92 14.75
CA ILE A 109 11.56 1.59 14.30
C ILE A 109 10.92 0.42 15.09
N PRO A 110 10.81 0.45 16.43
CA PRO A 110 10.08 -0.60 17.17
C PRO A 110 8.61 -0.72 16.74
N GLY A 111 7.96 0.41 16.44
CA GLY A 111 6.61 0.43 15.91
C GLY A 111 6.50 -0.27 14.56
N VAL A 112 7.44 -0.04 13.65
CA VAL A 112 7.50 -0.73 12.36
C VAL A 112 7.59 -2.24 12.53
N LEU A 113 8.49 -2.72 13.37
CA LEU A 113 8.67 -4.16 13.59
C LEU A 113 7.40 -4.80 14.15
N VAL A 114 6.82 -4.18 15.16
CA VAL A 114 5.61 -4.71 15.83
C VAL A 114 4.39 -4.66 14.93
N SER A 115 4.16 -3.58 14.20
CA SER A 115 3.03 -3.44 13.29
C SER A 115 3.13 -4.39 12.09
N THR A 116 4.34 -4.55 11.54
CA THR A 116 4.60 -5.48 10.43
C THR A 116 4.37 -6.93 10.86
N LEU A 117 4.87 -7.34 12.04
CA LEU A 117 4.60 -8.67 12.58
C LEU A 117 3.09 -8.89 12.79
N GLY A 118 2.38 -7.90 13.36
CA GLY A 118 0.93 -7.96 13.52
C GLY A 118 0.19 -8.14 12.20
N ALA A 119 0.65 -7.47 11.13
CA ALA A 119 0.04 -7.55 9.80
C ALA A 119 0.35 -8.87 9.07
N ILE A 120 1.50 -9.49 9.30
CA ILE A 120 1.94 -10.69 8.57
C ILE A 120 1.48 -11.99 9.27
N ILE A 121 1.39 -12.02 10.59
CA ILE A 121 1.05 -13.23 11.34
C ILE A 121 -0.28 -13.87 10.89
N PRO A 122 -1.42 -13.15 10.76
CA PRO A 122 -2.68 -13.78 10.39
C PRO A 122 -2.63 -14.53 9.05
N PRO A 123 -2.20 -13.91 7.93
CA PRO A 123 -2.12 -14.63 6.67
C PRO A 123 -1.10 -15.77 6.69
N MET A 124 0.01 -15.64 7.41
CA MET A 124 1.00 -16.72 7.56
C MET A 124 0.41 -17.93 8.32
N VAL A 125 -0.31 -17.69 9.41
CA VAL A 125 -0.96 -18.77 10.18
C VAL A 125 -2.03 -19.46 9.33
N ILE A 126 -2.88 -18.70 8.66
CA ILE A 126 -3.95 -19.26 7.81
C ILE A 126 -3.35 -20.11 6.69
N LEU A 127 -2.34 -19.60 5.97
CA LEU A 127 -1.69 -20.34 4.89
C LEU A 127 -0.95 -21.58 5.40
N SER A 128 -0.30 -21.50 6.57
CA SER A 128 0.38 -22.64 7.19
C SER A 128 -0.61 -23.74 7.56
N LEU A 129 -1.75 -23.38 8.16
CA LEU A 129 -2.81 -24.34 8.51
C LEU A 129 -3.38 -25.01 7.25
N ILE A 130 -3.70 -24.22 6.21
CA ILE A 130 -4.21 -24.75 4.94
C ILE A 130 -3.17 -25.68 4.30
N SER A 131 -1.88 -25.34 4.35
CA SER A 131 -0.79 -26.14 3.78
C SER A 131 -0.68 -27.52 4.44
N VAL A 132 -0.80 -27.60 5.76
CA VAL A 132 -0.74 -28.89 6.51
C VAL A 132 -1.90 -29.81 6.11
N PHE A 133 -3.08 -29.26 5.94
CA PHE A 133 -4.28 -30.03 5.57
C PHE A 133 -4.54 -30.07 4.07
N TYR A 134 -3.62 -29.58 3.23
CA TYR A 134 -3.83 -29.39 1.79
C TYR A 134 -4.26 -30.68 1.08
N ASN A 135 -3.60 -31.82 1.35
CA ASN A 135 -3.94 -33.10 0.74
C ASN A 135 -5.34 -33.61 1.13
N ALA A 136 -5.73 -33.42 2.40
CA ALA A 136 -7.07 -33.76 2.89
C ALA A 136 -8.15 -32.83 2.30
N PHE A 137 -7.81 -31.55 2.12
CA PHE A 137 -8.71 -30.58 1.52
C PHE A 137 -8.92 -30.81 0.02
N CYS A 138 -7.86 -31.08 -0.74
CA CYS A 138 -7.94 -31.27 -2.19
C CYS A 138 -8.59 -32.60 -2.58
N SER A 139 -8.55 -33.64 -1.74
CA SER A 139 -9.19 -34.94 -2.00
C SER A 139 -10.70 -34.91 -1.81
N ASN A 140 -11.24 -33.94 -1.08
CA ASN A 140 -12.68 -33.83 -0.85
C ASN A 140 -13.33 -33.03 -1.98
N TYR A 141 -14.32 -33.62 -2.67
CA TYR A 141 -15.04 -33.00 -3.79
C TYR A 141 -15.67 -31.65 -3.45
N TYR A 142 -16.31 -31.56 -2.28
CA TYR A 142 -16.97 -30.32 -1.86
C TYR A 142 -15.98 -29.18 -1.57
N ILE A 143 -14.83 -29.51 -1.00
CA ILE A 143 -13.78 -28.53 -0.72
C ILE A 143 -13.12 -28.09 -2.00
N ALA A 144 -12.85 -29.00 -2.94
CA ALA A 144 -12.32 -28.67 -4.25
C ALA A 144 -13.27 -27.75 -5.03
N ALA A 145 -14.58 -27.97 -4.96
CA ALA A 145 -15.59 -27.11 -5.56
C ALA A 145 -15.61 -25.72 -4.91
N LEU A 146 -15.51 -25.64 -3.57
CA LEU A 146 -15.42 -24.38 -2.83
C LEU A 146 -14.17 -23.58 -3.22
N LEU A 147 -13.00 -24.22 -3.27
CA LEU A 147 -11.75 -23.58 -3.68
C LEU A 147 -11.81 -23.05 -5.11
N LYS A 148 -12.44 -23.77 -6.04
CA LYS A 148 -12.69 -23.27 -7.41
C LYS A 148 -13.59 -22.04 -7.39
N GLY A 149 -14.65 -22.03 -6.59
CA GLY A 149 -15.52 -20.89 -6.42
C GLY A 149 -14.79 -19.67 -5.86
N MET A 150 -13.93 -19.88 -4.84
CA MET A 150 -13.09 -18.81 -4.27
C MET A 150 -12.11 -18.24 -5.30
N THR A 151 -11.48 -19.11 -6.12
CA THR A 151 -10.58 -18.67 -7.20
C THR A 151 -11.32 -17.82 -8.24
N ALA A 152 -12.52 -18.22 -8.61
CA ALA A 152 -13.37 -17.42 -9.50
C ALA A 152 -13.76 -16.08 -8.87
N GLY A 153 -14.07 -16.06 -7.57
CA GLY A 153 -14.35 -14.83 -6.82
C GLY A 153 -13.16 -13.86 -6.79
N VAL A 154 -11.94 -14.38 -6.56
CA VAL A 154 -10.70 -13.56 -6.63
C VAL A 154 -10.51 -13.01 -8.04
N GLY A 155 -10.75 -13.81 -9.08
CA GLY A 155 -10.70 -13.35 -10.47
C GLY A 155 -11.68 -12.19 -10.73
N ALA A 156 -12.90 -12.27 -10.22
CA ALA A 156 -13.90 -11.22 -10.34
C ALA A 156 -13.46 -9.92 -9.61
N VAL A 157 -12.88 -10.04 -8.43
CA VAL A 157 -12.33 -8.87 -7.69
C VAL A 157 -11.19 -8.22 -8.46
N ILE A 158 -10.25 -9.01 -9.00
CA ILE A 158 -9.15 -8.48 -9.83
C ILE A 158 -9.71 -7.75 -11.05
N MET A 159 -10.70 -8.33 -11.73
CA MET A 159 -11.33 -7.72 -12.89
C MET A 159 -12.03 -6.40 -12.53
N SER A 160 -12.71 -6.33 -11.39
CA SER A 160 -13.32 -5.10 -10.89
C SER A 160 -12.28 -4.00 -10.63
N VAL A 161 -11.17 -4.34 -9.98
CA VAL A 161 -10.07 -3.39 -9.71
C VAL A 161 -9.46 -2.89 -11.03
N VAL A 162 -9.18 -3.79 -11.97
CA VAL A 162 -8.64 -3.42 -13.30
C VAL A 162 -9.61 -2.51 -14.05
N TYR A 163 -10.92 -2.80 -13.99
CA TYR A 163 -11.96 -1.96 -14.59
C TYR A 163 -11.98 -0.56 -13.98
N ASP A 164 -11.95 -0.44 -12.66
CA ASP A 164 -11.95 0.84 -11.96
C ASP A 164 -10.69 1.66 -12.25
N MET A 165 -9.53 1.03 -12.25
CA MET A 165 -8.26 1.68 -12.62
C MET A 165 -8.27 2.13 -14.09
N GLY A 166 -8.73 1.27 -14.99
CA GLY A 166 -8.88 1.59 -16.42
C GLY A 166 -9.84 2.75 -16.66
N LYS A 167 -10.98 2.76 -15.97
CA LYS A 167 -11.97 3.85 -16.03
C LYS A 167 -11.35 5.19 -15.59
N ASN A 168 -10.53 5.18 -14.55
CA ASN A 168 -9.83 6.38 -14.07
C ASN A 168 -8.83 6.92 -15.13
N VAL A 169 -8.09 6.03 -15.79
CA VAL A 169 -7.18 6.41 -16.89
C VAL A 169 -7.95 6.99 -18.07
N VAL A 170 -9.06 6.39 -18.47
CA VAL A 170 -9.90 6.90 -19.55
C VAL A 170 -10.53 8.25 -19.18
N LYS A 171 -10.92 8.42 -17.92
CA LYS A 171 -11.54 9.66 -17.43
C LYS A 171 -10.58 10.85 -17.40
N SER A 172 -9.27 10.59 -17.30
CA SER A 172 -8.23 11.64 -17.38
C SER A 172 -8.13 12.30 -18.76
N LYS A 173 -8.78 11.76 -19.79
CA LYS A 173 -8.78 12.23 -21.20
C LYS A 173 -7.40 12.36 -21.85
N ASP A 174 -6.36 11.86 -21.24
CA ASP A 174 -5.01 11.84 -21.77
C ASP A 174 -4.83 10.65 -22.72
N TRP A 175 -4.94 10.88 -24.02
CA TRP A 175 -4.77 9.85 -25.06
C TRP A 175 -3.48 9.07 -24.93
N ILE A 176 -2.40 9.71 -24.47
CA ILE A 176 -1.09 9.08 -24.29
C ILE A 176 -1.15 8.02 -23.18
N ASN A 177 -1.84 8.29 -22.07
CA ASN A 177 -1.99 7.34 -20.97
C ASN A 177 -2.83 6.10 -21.41
N ILE A 178 -3.86 6.34 -22.22
CA ILE A 178 -4.67 5.27 -22.81
C ILE A 178 -3.84 4.42 -23.75
N LEU A 179 -3.01 5.05 -24.59
CA LEU A 179 -2.12 4.35 -25.52
C LEU A 179 -1.08 3.50 -24.78
N ILE A 180 -0.45 4.05 -23.73
CA ILE A 180 0.51 3.31 -22.89
C ILE A 180 -0.16 2.11 -22.26
N MET A 181 -1.36 2.26 -21.71
CA MET A 181 -2.13 1.18 -21.11
C MET A 181 -2.41 0.06 -22.13
N ALA A 182 -2.87 0.42 -23.34
CA ALA A 182 -3.15 -0.54 -24.41
C ALA A 182 -1.88 -1.27 -24.90
N VAL A 183 -0.79 -0.52 -25.13
CA VAL A 183 0.49 -1.09 -25.55
C VAL A 183 1.06 -2.01 -24.47
N SER A 184 1.04 -1.60 -23.20
CA SER A 184 1.52 -2.45 -22.09
C SER A 184 0.72 -3.74 -21.98
N PHE A 185 -0.60 -3.68 -22.16
CA PHE A 185 -1.47 -4.85 -22.18
C PHE A 185 -1.13 -5.78 -23.34
N CYS A 186 -0.99 -5.24 -24.57
CA CYS A 186 -0.61 -6.02 -25.74
C CYS A 186 0.78 -6.67 -25.58
N CYS A 187 1.76 -5.92 -25.08
CA CYS A 187 3.11 -6.45 -24.82
C CYS A 187 3.10 -7.59 -23.79
N SER A 188 2.29 -7.46 -22.74
CA SER A 188 2.18 -8.51 -21.72
C SER A 188 1.47 -9.76 -22.24
N CYS A 189 0.37 -9.61 -23.00
CA CYS A 189 -0.46 -10.72 -23.45
C CYS A 189 0.11 -11.46 -24.67
N PHE A 190 0.65 -10.72 -25.65
CA PHE A 190 1.06 -11.31 -26.95
C PHE A 190 2.55 -11.60 -27.05
N LEU A 191 3.38 -10.76 -26.44
CA LEU A 191 4.85 -10.88 -26.55
C LEU A 191 5.48 -11.63 -25.37
N ASN A 192 4.70 -11.99 -24.34
CA ASN A 192 5.20 -12.65 -23.12
C ASN A 192 6.43 -11.94 -22.50
N ILE A 193 6.51 -10.62 -22.68
CA ILE A 193 7.60 -9.81 -22.12
C ILE A 193 7.46 -9.79 -20.61
N ASN A 194 8.56 -9.99 -19.90
CA ASN A 194 8.56 -9.92 -18.44
C ASN A 194 8.04 -8.54 -17.96
N ILE A 195 7.05 -8.56 -17.10
CA ILE A 195 6.36 -7.38 -16.56
C ILE A 195 7.34 -6.33 -16.01
N ILE A 196 8.49 -6.75 -15.47
CA ILE A 196 9.53 -5.86 -14.94
C ILE A 196 10.03 -4.89 -16.02
N PHE A 197 10.26 -5.38 -17.25
CA PHE A 197 10.73 -4.52 -18.35
C PHE A 197 9.65 -3.52 -18.79
N ILE A 198 8.37 -3.92 -18.77
CA ILE A 198 7.25 -3.04 -19.10
C ILE A 198 7.14 -1.92 -18.06
N ILE A 199 7.27 -2.25 -16.76
CA ILE A 199 7.24 -1.27 -15.67
C ILE A 199 8.41 -0.30 -15.80
N LEU A 200 9.64 -0.77 -16.01
CA LEU A 200 10.80 0.10 -16.17
C LEU A 200 10.66 1.03 -17.39
N ALA A 201 10.19 0.51 -18.52
CA ALA A 201 9.96 1.30 -19.72
C ALA A 201 8.90 2.39 -19.50
N THR A 202 7.79 2.07 -18.82
CA THR A 202 6.75 3.04 -18.51
C THR A 202 7.19 4.09 -17.50
N ILE A 203 8.03 3.75 -16.52
CA ILE A 203 8.63 4.70 -15.58
C ILE A 203 9.54 5.69 -16.32
N VAL A 204 10.46 5.17 -17.16
CA VAL A 204 11.37 6.03 -17.94
C VAL A 204 10.58 6.97 -18.86
N PHE A 205 9.57 6.44 -19.54
CA PHE A 205 8.70 7.25 -20.40
C PHE A 205 7.95 8.34 -19.62
N GLY A 206 7.42 8.00 -18.44
CA GLY A 206 6.74 8.93 -17.55
C GLY A 206 7.65 10.09 -17.09
N ILE A 207 8.88 9.78 -16.69
CA ILE A 207 9.88 10.79 -16.29
C ILE A 207 10.21 11.71 -17.47
N VAL A 208 10.50 11.15 -18.64
CA VAL A 208 10.83 11.94 -19.85
C VAL A 208 9.67 12.87 -20.21
N ARG A 209 8.44 12.37 -20.17
CA ARG A 209 7.23 13.16 -20.46
C ARG A 209 7.06 14.33 -19.49
N THR A 210 7.24 14.08 -18.20
CA THR A 210 7.12 15.12 -17.16
C THR A 210 8.16 16.21 -17.34
N VAL A 211 9.41 15.83 -17.59
CA VAL A 211 10.50 16.80 -17.84
C VAL A 211 10.25 17.63 -19.11
N ILE A 212 9.73 17.01 -20.18
CA ILE A 212 9.39 17.73 -21.42
C ILE A 212 8.21 18.70 -21.21
N LYS A 213 7.20 18.29 -20.42
CA LYS A 213 6.05 19.14 -20.11
C LYS A 213 6.46 20.36 -19.31
N GLU A 214 7.28 20.20 -18.29
CA GLU A 214 7.82 21.31 -17.49
C GLU A 214 8.69 22.28 -18.31
N ARG A 215 9.36 21.79 -19.35
CA ARG A 215 10.13 22.67 -20.26
C ARG A 215 9.24 23.48 -21.21
N LYS A 216 8.03 23.03 -21.50
CA LYS A 216 7.09 23.75 -22.39
C LYS A 216 6.25 24.80 -21.67
N GLU A 217 6.10 24.68 -20.35
CA GLU A 217 5.36 25.64 -19.51
C GLU A 217 6.26 26.78 -18.99
N LYS A 218 7.56 26.77 -19.34
CA LYS A 218 8.53 27.86 -19.11
C LYS A 218 8.87 28.56 -20.40
#